data_4e39b0d9fef07833c4599527855a518e
#
_entry.id   4e39b0d9fef07833c4599527855a518e
#
_cell.length_a   1.000
_cell.length_b   1.000
_cell.length_c   1.000
_cell.angle_alpha   90.00
_cell.angle_beta   90.00
_cell.angle_gamma   90.00
#
_symmetry.space_group_name_H-M   'P 1'
#
loop_
_entity.id
_entity.type
_entity.pdbx_description
1 polymer ?
#
loop_
_entity_poly.entity_id
_entity_poly.type
_entity_poly.pdbx_seq_one_letter_code
_entity_poly.pdbx_strand_id
1 'polypeptide(L)'
;MRFTQLSALIAAVALSVGSVSAFAKPVQLTDTVGRKVTVDLPAKRVVLGFYYQDYMAIGGKTALDNVVGFSKAVWADWAPPSWAAFSKAVPKLNQLADVGEVEVGTFSIEKVLALKPDLLVLAEWQYKALGSDLDRINKAGIPIVVLDYNAQTVAKHVQSTKLIGTLTGQQQKADKLAADYKRVADTIQARVQKANLPKPKVYVEFGNKGPAEHSVTFGKSMWGSMATLVGGNNIAASSVEFYGPINPEKVLAAKPDVIVITGRETELKKNPAAMVMGWGIPKAEAEKRLAGFAKRAGWANLPAIKNNRLYAAYHAHSRPLSDSTP
;
A
#
# COMPACT_ATOMS: atom_id res chain seq x y z
N MET A 1 74.95 -40.47 -22.19
CA MET A 1 74.06 -39.35 -22.30
C MET A 1 72.68 -39.88 -21.94
N ARG A 2 72.18 -39.54 -20.71
CA ARG A 2 70.89 -39.99 -20.17
C ARG A 2 69.95 -38.81 -20.18
N PHE A 3 68.85 -38.87 -20.95
CA PHE A 3 67.76 -37.92 -20.89
C PHE A 3 66.81 -38.34 -19.81
N THR A 4 66.64 -37.51 -18.77
CA THR A 4 65.62 -37.64 -17.74
C THR A 4 64.37 -36.88 -18.15
N GLN A 5 63.28 -37.59 -18.34
CA GLN A 5 61.94 -36.98 -18.56
C GLN A 5 61.35 -36.61 -17.24
N LEU A 6 61.03 -35.33 -17.11
CA LEU A 6 60.24 -34.78 -15.97
C LEU A 6 58.75 -34.82 -16.33
N SER A 7 58.00 -35.71 -15.71
CA SER A 7 56.56 -35.80 -15.85
C SER A 7 55.91 -34.79 -14.89
N ALA A 8 55.27 -33.75 -15.42
CA ALA A 8 54.48 -32.80 -14.64
C ALA A 8 53.06 -33.37 -14.39
N LEU A 9 52.75 -33.66 -13.14
CA LEU A 9 51.40 -34.06 -12.72
C LEU A 9 50.57 -32.78 -12.54
N ILE A 10 49.62 -32.52 -13.43
CA ILE A 10 48.63 -31.47 -13.26
C ILE A 10 47.48 -32.05 -12.42
N ALA A 11 47.39 -31.68 -11.14
CA ALA A 11 46.26 -31.98 -10.29
C ALA A 11 45.12 -30.98 -10.59
N ALA A 12 44.12 -31.43 -11.33
CA ALA A 12 42.87 -30.69 -11.53
C ALA A 12 42.05 -30.73 -10.24
N VAL A 13 42.07 -29.63 -9.48
CA VAL A 13 41.15 -29.43 -8.37
C VAL A 13 39.79 -29.00 -8.96
N ALA A 14 38.87 -29.95 -9.09
CA ALA A 14 37.47 -29.66 -9.38
C ALA A 14 36.85 -28.97 -8.19
N LEU A 15 36.70 -27.64 -8.24
CA LEU A 15 35.84 -26.89 -7.33
C LEU A 15 34.39 -27.28 -7.65
N SER A 16 33.86 -28.26 -6.95
CA SER A 16 32.43 -28.50 -6.88
C SER A 16 31.78 -27.34 -6.12
N VAL A 17 31.27 -26.36 -6.86
CA VAL A 17 30.35 -25.37 -6.30
C VAL A 17 29.04 -26.09 -5.98
N GLY A 18 29.01 -26.70 -4.80
CA GLY A 18 27.80 -27.27 -4.26
C GLY A 18 26.79 -26.14 -4.09
N SER A 19 25.72 -26.16 -4.88
CA SER A 19 24.54 -25.32 -4.66
C SER A 19 24.01 -25.65 -3.27
N VAL A 20 24.32 -24.84 -2.29
CA VAL A 20 23.74 -24.95 -0.95
C VAL A 20 22.26 -24.62 -1.11
N SER A 21 21.42 -25.65 -1.28
CA SER A 21 19.99 -25.52 -1.14
C SER A 21 19.74 -25.01 0.28
N ALA A 22 19.39 -23.72 0.40
CA ALA A 22 19.03 -23.15 1.67
C ALA A 22 17.77 -23.87 2.16
N PHE A 23 17.95 -24.74 3.18
CA PHE A 23 16.83 -25.35 3.87
C PHE A 23 16.02 -24.25 4.53
N ALA A 24 14.70 -24.29 4.35
CA ALA A 24 13.79 -23.38 5.03
C ALA A 24 13.94 -23.55 6.54
N LYS A 25 14.02 -22.42 7.24
CA LYS A 25 14.16 -22.40 8.71
C LYS A 25 12.95 -21.70 9.31
N PRO A 26 12.40 -22.20 10.42
CA PRO A 26 11.31 -21.54 11.11
C PRO A 26 11.77 -20.20 11.69
N VAL A 27 11.07 -19.14 11.33
CA VAL A 27 11.27 -17.77 11.83
C VAL A 27 9.98 -17.31 12.48
N GLN A 28 10.05 -16.88 13.74
CA GLN A 28 8.91 -16.32 14.45
C GLN A 28 8.80 -14.82 14.17
N LEU A 29 7.62 -14.38 13.71
CA LEU A 29 7.29 -12.99 13.40
C LEU A 29 6.17 -12.51 14.30
N THR A 30 6.10 -11.20 14.57
CA THR A 30 4.90 -10.55 15.12
C THR A 30 4.30 -9.70 14.02
N ASP A 31 3.09 -10.04 13.58
CA ASP A 31 2.43 -9.31 12.49
C ASP A 31 1.73 -8.02 12.96
N THR A 32 1.12 -7.27 12.02
CA THR A 32 0.53 -5.95 12.31
C THR A 32 -0.73 -5.99 13.18
N VAL A 33 -1.32 -7.17 13.38
CA VAL A 33 -2.43 -7.38 14.35
C VAL A 33 -1.95 -8.01 15.66
N GLY A 34 -0.63 -8.08 15.86
CA GLY A 34 -0.02 -8.51 17.12
C GLY A 34 0.08 -10.03 17.30
N ARG A 35 -0.20 -10.84 16.27
CA ARG A 35 -0.09 -12.31 16.35
C ARG A 35 1.35 -12.76 16.18
N LYS A 36 1.76 -13.74 16.96
CA LYS A 36 3.02 -14.48 16.74
C LYS A 36 2.77 -15.54 15.68
N VAL A 37 3.48 -15.47 14.56
CA VAL A 37 3.36 -16.37 13.42
C VAL A 37 4.72 -16.99 13.16
N THR A 38 4.78 -18.30 13.01
CA THR A 38 5.99 -19.02 12.58
C THR A 38 5.89 -19.30 11.09
N VAL A 39 6.91 -18.89 10.34
CA VAL A 39 7.00 -19.06 8.87
C VAL A 39 8.33 -19.72 8.55
N ASP A 40 8.32 -20.73 7.71
CA ASP A 40 9.54 -21.33 7.17
C ASP A 40 10.11 -20.45 6.04
N LEU A 41 11.30 -19.88 6.27
CA LEU A 41 11.93 -18.96 5.32
C LEU A 41 13.24 -19.51 4.73
N PRO A 42 13.51 -19.30 3.43
CA PRO A 42 12.65 -18.57 2.46
C PRO A 42 11.39 -19.37 2.09
N ALA A 43 10.24 -18.69 2.10
CA ALA A 43 8.99 -19.24 1.60
C ALA A 43 9.11 -19.51 0.08
N LYS A 44 8.55 -20.63 -0.36
CA LYS A 44 8.68 -21.10 -1.76
C LYS A 44 7.43 -20.86 -2.59
N ARG A 45 6.29 -20.74 -1.93
CA ARG A 45 4.97 -20.61 -2.59
C ARG A 45 4.11 -19.58 -1.87
N VAL A 46 4.32 -18.32 -2.19
CA VAL A 46 3.65 -17.20 -1.54
C VAL A 46 2.38 -16.80 -2.29
N VAL A 47 1.29 -16.59 -1.58
CA VAL A 47 0.10 -15.92 -2.10
C VAL A 47 0.00 -14.53 -1.46
N LEU A 48 -0.16 -13.48 -2.30
CA LEU A 48 -0.32 -12.10 -1.87
C LEU A 48 -1.78 -11.68 -2.00
N GLY A 49 -2.45 -11.36 -0.90
CA GLY A 49 -3.81 -10.85 -0.94
C GLY A 49 -3.88 -9.43 -1.50
N PHE A 50 -2.93 -8.54 -1.17
CA PHE A 50 -3.03 -7.14 -1.59
C PHE A 50 -1.69 -6.52 -2.00
N TYR A 51 -0.81 -6.16 -1.12
CA TYR A 51 0.36 -5.29 -1.28
C TYR A 51 1.46 -5.80 -2.23
N TYR A 52 1.12 -6.17 -3.49
CA TYR A 52 2.12 -6.72 -4.44
C TYR A 52 3.18 -5.68 -4.83
N GLN A 53 2.80 -4.40 -4.93
CA GLN A 53 3.72 -3.32 -5.28
C GLN A 53 4.74 -3.09 -4.17
N ASP A 54 4.28 -3.04 -2.92
CA ASP A 54 5.14 -2.91 -1.73
C ASP A 54 6.06 -4.13 -1.61
N TYR A 55 5.52 -5.32 -1.85
CA TYR A 55 6.28 -6.56 -1.82
C TYR A 55 7.41 -6.57 -2.86
N MET A 56 7.14 -6.10 -4.10
CA MET A 56 8.15 -5.95 -5.13
C MET A 56 9.15 -4.82 -4.81
N ALA A 57 8.67 -3.67 -4.36
CA ALA A 57 9.51 -2.51 -4.06
C ALA A 57 10.57 -2.84 -3.00
N ILE A 58 10.19 -3.56 -1.96
CA ILE A 58 11.07 -3.97 -0.88
C ILE A 58 11.88 -5.20 -1.26
N GLY A 59 11.22 -6.24 -1.73
CA GLY A 59 11.83 -7.53 -2.08
C GLY A 59 12.73 -7.51 -3.31
N GLY A 60 12.59 -6.50 -4.18
CA GLY A 60 13.44 -6.33 -5.36
C GLY A 60 13.00 -7.18 -6.55
N LYS A 61 13.91 -7.34 -7.53
CA LYS A 61 13.62 -7.96 -8.83
C LYS A 61 13.15 -9.41 -8.74
N THR A 62 13.63 -10.15 -7.74
CA THR A 62 13.34 -11.58 -7.53
C THR A 62 12.19 -11.83 -6.55
N ALA A 63 11.59 -10.77 -6.00
CA ALA A 63 10.53 -10.90 -4.99
C ALA A 63 9.36 -11.78 -5.42
N LEU A 64 9.03 -11.76 -6.73
CA LEU A 64 7.92 -12.54 -7.26
C LEU A 64 8.30 -13.97 -7.67
N ASP A 65 9.57 -14.38 -7.58
CA ASP A 65 9.98 -15.72 -8.04
C ASP A 65 9.26 -16.82 -7.27
N ASN A 66 8.98 -16.59 -6.00
CA ASN A 66 8.27 -17.51 -5.12
C ASN A 66 6.76 -17.19 -5.01
N VAL A 67 6.26 -16.15 -5.66
CA VAL A 67 4.83 -15.84 -5.66
C VAL A 67 4.10 -16.72 -6.67
N VAL A 68 3.02 -17.36 -6.25
CA VAL A 68 2.21 -18.27 -7.06
C VAL A 68 0.82 -17.72 -7.37
N GLY A 69 0.36 -16.73 -6.62
CA GLY A 69 -0.93 -16.08 -6.85
C GLY A 69 -1.08 -14.75 -6.12
N PHE A 70 -1.96 -13.90 -6.62
CA PHE A 70 -2.35 -12.64 -5.97
C PHE A 70 -3.68 -12.12 -6.55
N SER A 71 -4.21 -11.01 -6.02
CA SER A 71 -5.46 -10.36 -6.47
C SER A 71 -5.28 -9.65 -7.82
N LYS A 72 -4.95 -10.39 -8.88
CA LYS A 72 -4.50 -9.86 -10.18
C LYS A 72 -5.57 -9.07 -10.92
N ALA A 73 -6.75 -9.66 -11.10
CA ALA A 73 -7.79 -9.08 -11.92
C ALA A 73 -8.25 -7.71 -11.41
N VAL A 74 -8.36 -7.56 -10.08
CA VAL A 74 -8.77 -6.30 -9.48
C VAL A 74 -7.75 -5.19 -9.69
N TRP A 75 -6.46 -5.48 -9.64
CA TRP A 75 -5.43 -4.47 -9.92
C TRP A 75 -5.43 -4.02 -11.37
N ALA A 76 -5.72 -4.93 -12.31
CA ALA A 76 -5.89 -4.59 -13.72
C ALA A 76 -7.11 -3.69 -13.96
N ASP A 77 -8.17 -3.85 -13.17
CA ASP A 77 -9.38 -3.01 -13.26
C ASP A 77 -9.26 -1.69 -12.49
N TRP A 78 -8.72 -1.71 -11.27
CA TRP A 78 -8.64 -0.52 -10.42
C TRP A 78 -7.59 0.49 -10.89
N ALA A 79 -6.46 0.02 -11.42
CA ALA A 79 -5.33 0.86 -11.80
C ALA A 79 -4.75 0.44 -13.16
N PRO A 80 -5.53 0.48 -14.27
CA PRO A 80 -5.10 -0.04 -15.57
C PRO A 80 -3.77 0.54 -16.08
N PRO A 81 -3.50 1.86 -15.99
CA PRO A 81 -2.22 2.41 -16.46
C PRO A 81 -1.04 1.92 -15.63
N SER A 82 -1.19 1.87 -14.30
CA SER A 82 -0.20 1.35 -13.38
C SER A 82 0.04 -0.14 -13.62
N TRP A 83 -1.05 -0.91 -13.77
CA TRP A 83 -0.98 -2.34 -14.11
C TRP A 83 -0.24 -2.59 -15.41
N ALA A 84 -0.54 -1.83 -16.47
CA ALA A 84 0.14 -1.95 -17.75
C ALA A 84 1.65 -1.68 -17.63
N ALA A 85 2.04 -0.67 -16.86
CA ALA A 85 3.45 -0.36 -16.62
C ALA A 85 4.16 -1.48 -15.84
N PHE A 86 3.58 -1.95 -14.74
CA PHE A 86 4.16 -3.01 -13.91
C PHE A 86 4.21 -4.36 -14.64
N SER A 87 3.14 -4.77 -15.32
CA SER A 87 3.09 -6.05 -16.02
C SER A 87 3.99 -6.10 -17.25
N LYS A 88 4.28 -4.94 -17.88
CA LYS A 88 5.30 -4.80 -18.91
C LYS A 88 6.71 -4.93 -18.33
N ALA A 89 6.98 -4.26 -17.21
CA ALA A 89 8.30 -4.28 -16.55
C ALA A 89 8.59 -5.63 -15.89
N VAL A 90 7.58 -6.32 -15.39
CA VAL A 90 7.66 -7.62 -14.71
C VAL A 90 6.64 -8.59 -15.32
N PRO A 91 6.95 -9.22 -16.48
CA PRO A 91 6.01 -10.09 -17.21
C PRO A 91 5.45 -11.25 -16.39
N LYS A 92 6.15 -11.70 -15.36
CA LYS A 92 5.70 -12.74 -14.44
C LYS A 92 4.35 -12.41 -13.79
N LEU A 93 4.03 -11.13 -13.55
CA LEU A 93 2.74 -10.72 -12.99
C LEU A 93 1.55 -11.26 -13.81
N ASN A 94 1.68 -11.31 -15.15
CA ASN A 94 0.63 -11.85 -16.01
C ASN A 94 0.45 -13.36 -15.87
N GLN A 95 1.47 -14.08 -15.43
CA GLN A 95 1.50 -15.55 -15.32
C GLN A 95 0.99 -16.05 -13.97
N LEU A 96 0.95 -15.19 -12.94
CA LEU A 96 0.49 -15.56 -11.62
C LEU A 96 -1.02 -15.84 -11.60
N ALA A 97 -1.44 -16.77 -10.76
CA ALA A 97 -2.84 -17.10 -10.59
C ALA A 97 -3.60 -15.91 -9.95
N ASP A 98 -4.84 -15.71 -10.38
CA ASP A 98 -5.73 -14.73 -9.75
C ASP A 98 -6.56 -15.40 -8.64
N VAL A 99 -6.37 -14.94 -7.41
CA VAL A 99 -7.11 -15.44 -6.24
C VAL A 99 -8.36 -14.61 -5.92
N GLY A 100 -8.62 -13.55 -6.71
CA GLY A 100 -9.71 -12.61 -6.46
C GLY A 100 -9.37 -11.60 -5.36
N GLU A 101 -10.38 -10.80 -4.97
CA GLU A 101 -10.22 -9.72 -4.00
C GLU A 101 -11.42 -9.65 -3.04
N VAL A 102 -11.12 -9.37 -1.76
CA VAL A 102 -12.11 -9.36 -0.67
C VAL A 102 -13.11 -8.22 -0.82
N GLU A 103 -12.65 -7.00 -1.17
CA GLU A 103 -13.51 -5.82 -1.27
C GLU A 103 -14.61 -5.97 -2.33
N VAL A 104 -14.33 -6.72 -3.40
CA VAL A 104 -15.29 -6.98 -4.47
C VAL A 104 -15.94 -8.37 -4.37
N GLY A 105 -15.72 -9.09 -3.26
CA GLY A 105 -16.37 -10.37 -2.98
C GLY A 105 -15.93 -11.52 -3.88
N THR A 106 -14.75 -11.45 -4.51
CA THR A 106 -14.26 -12.48 -5.44
C THR A 106 -13.09 -13.29 -4.88
N PHE A 107 -12.60 -12.97 -3.68
CA PHE A 107 -11.51 -13.73 -3.06
C PHE A 107 -11.93 -15.17 -2.78
N SER A 108 -11.12 -16.12 -3.22
CA SER A 108 -11.45 -17.54 -3.12
C SER A 108 -10.44 -18.32 -2.29
N ILE A 109 -10.89 -18.80 -1.14
CA ILE A 109 -10.11 -19.71 -0.27
C ILE A 109 -9.75 -21.00 -1.03
N GLU A 110 -10.65 -21.52 -1.86
CA GLU A 110 -10.41 -22.71 -2.68
C GLU A 110 -9.27 -22.53 -3.65
N LYS A 111 -9.22 -21.39 -4.34
CA LYS A 111 -8.10 -21.05 -5.25
C LYS A 111 -6.78 -20.94 -4.48
N VAL A 112 -6.80 -20.31 -3.29
CA VAL A 112 -5.61 -20.22 -2.44
C VAL A 112 -5.12 -21.62 -2.06
N LEU A 113 -6.01 -22.49 -1.55
CA LEU A 113 -5.68 -23.86 -1.17
C LEU A 113 -5.16 -24.70 -2.35
N ALA A 114 -5.78 -24.56 -3.54
CA ALA A 114 -5.34 -25.25 -4.76
C ALA A 114 -3.90 -24.89 -5.19
N LEU A 115 -3.45 -23.67 -4.87
CA LEU A 115 -2.08 -23.24 -5.11
C LEU A 115 -1.06 -23.83 -4.13
N LYS A 116 -1.52 -24.50 -3.05
CA LYS A 116 -0.68 -25.12 -2.01
C LYS A 116 0.42 -24.15 -1.53
N PRO A 117 0.08 -22.95 -1.04
CA PRO A 117 1.08 -22.01 -0.57
C PRO A 117 1.67 -22.48 0.77
N ASP A 118 2.91 -22.05 1.01
CA ASP A 118 3.58 -22.16 2.31
C ASP A 118 3.55 -20.83 3.08
N LEU A 119 2.96 -19.79 2.47
CA LEU A 119 2.72 -18.48 3.10
C LEU A 119 1.57 -17.74 2.40
N LEU A 120 0.62 -17.24 3.19
CA LEU A 120 -0.41 -16.28 2.76
C LEU A 120 -0.13 -14.93 3.41
N VAL A 121 -0.01 -13.86 2.60
CA VAL A 121 0.16 -12.48 3.06
C VAL A 121 -1.11 -11.70 2.79
N LEU A 122 -1.74 -11.16 3.85
CA LEU A 122 -2.99 -10.40 3.75
C LEU A 122 -2.82 -8.96 4.24
N ALA A 123 -3.65 -8.05 3.73
CA ALA A 123 -3.88 -6.77 4.37
C ALA A 123 -4.71 -6.96 5.65
N GLU A 124 -4.53 -6.08 6.65
CA GLU A 124 -5.27 -6.14 7.91
C GLU A 124 -6.79 -6.14 7.70
N TRP A 125 -7.28 -5.29 6.80
CA TRP A 125 -8.69 -5.22 6.48
C TRP A 125 -9.21 -6.49 5.79
N GLN A 126 -8.41 -7.14 4.93
CA GLN A 126 -8.76 -8.45 4.34
C GLN A 126 -8.84 -9.52 5.41
N TYR A 127 -7.84 -9.59 6.28
CA TYR A 127 -7.81 -10.52 7.39
C TYR A 127 -9.05 -10.40 8.28
N LYS A 128 -9.46 -9.17 8.61
CA LYS A 128 -10.66 -8.91 9.40
C LYS A 128 -11.95 -9.28 8.65
N ALA A 129 -12.04 -8.95 7.37
CA ALA A 129 -13.23 -9.22 6.58
C ALA A 129 -13.46 -10.72 6.30
N LEU A 130 -12.36 -11.49 6.11
CA LEU A 130 -12.44 -12.94 5.91
C LEU A 130 -12.80 -13.70 7.19
N GLY A 131 -12.41 -13.21 8.35
CA GLY A 131 -12.80 -13.77 9.64
C GLY A 131 -12.68 -15.30 9.71
N SER A 132 -13.79 -16.00 9.97
CA SER A 132 -13.86 -17.46 10.09
C SER A 132 -13.56 -18.22 8.78
N ASP A 133 -13.64 -17.58 7.61
CA ASP A 133 -13.28 -18.25 6.35
C ASP A 133 -11.80 -18.64 6.32
N LEU A 134 -10.96 -17.95 7.10
CA LEU A 134 -9.54 -18.27 7.28
C LEU A 134 -9.29 -19.56 8.08
N ASP A 135 -10.29 -20.12 8.75
CA ASP A 135 -10.14 -21.39 9.50
C ASP A 135 -9.72 -22.54 8.57
N ARG A 136 -10.15 -22.52 7.32
CA ARG A 136 -9.75 -23.49 6.31
C ARG A 136 -8.26 -23.39 5.96
N ILE A 137 -7.74 -22.18 5.88
CA ILE A 137 -6.30 -21.89 5.66
C ILE A 137 -5.49 -22.35 6.88
N ASN A 138 -5.96 -22.02 8.10
CA ASN A 138 -5.33 -22.43 9.35
C ASN A 138 -5.30 -23.97 9.51
N LYS A 139 -6.43 -24.65 9.20
CA LYS A 139 -6.51 -26.12 9.23
C LYS A 139 -5.58 -26.79 8.22
N ALA A 140 -5.29 -26.12 7.11
CA ALA A 140 -4.31 -26.58 6.12
C ALA A 140 -2.85 -26.35 6.56
N GLY A 141 -2.62 -25.75 7.74
CA GLY A 141 -1.28 -25.45 8.25
C GLY A 141 -0.55 -24.32 7.53
N ILE A 142 -1.27 -23.49 6.77
CA ILE A 142 -0.69 -22.37 6.00
C ILE A 142 -0.56 -21.15 6.91
N PRO A 143 0.66 -20.67 7.21
CA PRO A 143 0.85 -19.46 7.99
C PRO A 143 0.31 -18.23 7.26
N ILE A 144 -0.35 -17.35 8.03
CA ILE A 144 -0.88 -16.08 7.53
C ILE A 144 -0.11 -14.95 8.20
N VAL A 145 0.52 -14.08 7.39
CA VAL A 145 1.16 -12.84 7.86
C VAL A 145 0.34 -11.65 7.43
N VAL A 146 -0.01 -10.79 8.38
CA VAL A 146 -0.84 -9.61 8.15
C VAL A 146 0.03 -8.36 8.09
N LEU A 147 -0.16 -7.56 7.05
CA LEU A 147 0.47 -6.27 6.81
C LEU A 147 -0.58 -5.16 6.89
N ASP A 148 -0.15 -3.92 7.18
CA ASP A 148 -1.06 -2.79 7.17
C ASP A 148 -0.36 -1.48 6.74
N TYR A 149 -0.58 -1.12 5.49
CA TYR A 149 -0.23 0.20 4.96
C TYR A 149 -1.46 1.12 4.86
N ASN A 150 -2.68 0.57 5.01
CA ASN A 150 -3.91 1.35 4.89
C ASN A 150 -4.20 2.22 6.12
N ALA A 151 -3.71 1.84 7.30
CA ALA A 151 -3.84 2.67 8.50
C ALA A 151 -3.15 4.03 8.36
N GLN A 152 -2.15 4.17 7.46
CA GLN A 152 -1.37 5.39 7.25
C GLN A 152 -0.76 5.92 8.56
N THR A 153 -0.26 5.02 9.41
CA THR A 153 0.49 5.36 10.62
C THR A 153 1.96 4.94 10.46
N VAL A 154 2.86 5.74 11.01
CA VAL A 154 4.31 5.46 10.94
C VAL A 154 4.63 4.07 11.48
N ALA A 155 4.03 3.70 12.61
CA ALA A 155 4.27 2.41 13.25
C ALA A 155 3.89 1.22 12.34
N LYS A 156 2.70 1.26 11.75
CA LYS A 156 2.19 0.19 10.86
C LYS A 156 3.01 0.09 9.58
N HIS A 157 3.38 1.23 8.97
CA HIS A 157 4.23 1.25 7.77
C HIS A 157 5.62 0.67 8.06
N VAL A 158 6.27 1.10 9.15
CA VAL A 158 7.58 0.59 9.58
C VAL A 158 7.51 -0.92 9.81
N GLN A 159 6.50 -1.40 10.54
CA GLN A 159 6.34 -2.81 10.85
C GLN A 159 6.10 -3.63 9.57
N SER A 160 5.18 -3.21 8.70
CA SER A 160 4.88 -3.89 7.42
C SER A 160 6.10 -3.97 6.52
N THR A 161 6.87 -2.87 6.41
CA THR A 161 8.11 -2.83 5.62
C THR A 161 9.14 -3.82 6.14
N LYS A 162 9.37 -3.86 7.45
CA LYS A 162 10.29 -4.82 8.08
C LYS A 162 9.84 -6.28 7.91
N LEU A 163 8.53 -6.53 8.01
CA LEU A 163 7.97 -7.86 7.75
C LEU A 163 8.24 -8.30 6.31
N ILE A 164 7.96 -7.47 5.30
CA ILE A 164 8.29 -7.79 3.91
C ILE A 164 9.79 -8.05 3.75
N GLY A 165 10.65 -7.24 4.38
CA GLY A 165 12.09 -7.44 4.35
C GLY A 165 12.50 -8.81 4.87
N THR A 166 11.91 -9.25 5.98
CA THR A 166 12.16 -10.59 6.55
C THR A 166 11.64 -11.69 5.63
N LEU A 167 10.40 -11.56 5.13
CA LEU A 167 9.78 -12.55 4.24
C LEU A 167 10.53 -12.73 2.90
N THR A 168 11.18 -11.68 2.41
CA THR A 168 11.89 -11.66 1.12
C THR A 168 13.41 -11.77 1.25
N GLY A 169 13.94 -11.89 2.47
CA GLY A 169 15.40 -11.90 2.72
C GLY A 169 16.08 -10.55 2.46
N GLN A 170 15.32 -9.45 2.42
CA GLN A 170 15.81 -8.09 2.16
C GLN A 170 15.82 -7.22 3.42
N GLN A 171 16.20 -7.81 4.55
CA GLN A 171 16.13 -7.17 5.87
C GLN A 171 16.85 -5.82 5.91
N GLN A 172 18.10 -5.74 5.43
CA GLN A 172 18.88 -4.50 5.46
C GLN A 172 18.22 -3.38 4.67
N LYS A 173 17.71 -3.68 3.47
CA LYS A 173 16.98 -2.72 2.64
C LYS A 173 15.73 -2.23 3.32
N ALA A 174 14.95 -3.15 3.87
CA ALA A 174 13.71 -2.85 4.58
C ALA A 174 13.96 -2.00 5.84
N ASP A 175 14.97 -2.34 6.64
CA ASP A 175 15.34 -1.57 7.83
C ASP A 175 15.76 -0.15 7.48
N LYS A 176 16.54 0.02 6.40
CA LYS A 176 16.91 1.35 5.90
C LYS A 176 15.69 2.15 5.46
N LEU A 177 14.82 1.59 4.63
CA LEU A 177 13.59 2.25 4.16
C LEU A 177 12.70 2.64 5.34
N ALA A 178 12.48 1.73 6.28
CA ALA A 178 11.66 1.97 7.47
C ALA A 178 12.26 3.08 8.36
N ALA A 179 13.58 3.09 8.55
CA ALA A 179 14.27 4.11 9.32
C ALA A 179 14.20 5.49 8.64
N ASP A 180 14.43 5.55 7.32
CA ASP A 180 14.35 6.79 6.55
C ASP A 180 12.94 7.38 6.58
N TYR A 181 11.91 6.55 6.36
CA TYR A 181 10.51 6.97 6.48
C TYR A 181 10.18 7.53 7.87
N LYS A 182 10.53 6.76 8.93
CA LYS A 182 10.31 7.19 10.30
C LYS A 182 11.00 8.53 10.59
N ARG A 183 12.26 8.68 10.19
CA ARG A 183 13.05 9.91 10.38
C ARG A 183 12.37 11.12 9.72
N VAL A 184 11.86 10.97 8.49
CA VAL A 184 11.15 12.05 7.80
C VAL A 184 9.87 12.42 8.54
N ALA A 185 9.06 11.42 8.92
CA ALA A 185 7.82 11.64 9.66
C ALA A 185 8.07 12.31 11.02
N ASP A 186 9.04 11.83 11.78
CA ASP A 186 9.44 12.42 13.08
C ASP A 186 9.91 13.86 12.91
N THR A 187 10.68 14.15 11.84
CA THR A 187 11.16 15.50 11.54
C THR A 187 10.01 16.46 11.27
N ILE A 188 9.00 16.02 10.47
CA ILE A 188 7.81 16.82 10.18
C ILE A 188 7.04 17.10 11.47
N GLN A 189 6.78 16.05 12.28
CA GLN A 189 6.07 16.19 13.54
C GLN A 189 6.79 17.13 14.51
N ALA A 190 8.12 17.00 14.64
CA ALA A 190 8.92 17.88 15.50
C ALA A 190 8.85 19.35 15.04
N ARG A 191 8.88 19.60 13.72
CA ARG A 191 8.74 20.96 13.18
C ARG A 191 7.35 21.54 13.47
N VAL A 192 6.30 20.76 13.27
CA VAL A 192 4.92 21.15 13.57
C VAL A 192 4.76 21.49 15.06
N GLN A 193 5.26 20.63 15.94
CA GLN A 193 5.22 20.84 17.39
C GLN A 193 6.01 22.10 17.80
N LYS A 194 7.23 22.27 17.25
CA LYS A 194 8.07 23.45 17.54
C LYS A 194 7.44 24.74 17.07
N ALA A 195 6.74 24.74 15.94
CA ALA A 195 6.07 25.92 15.41
C ALA A 195 4.91 26.38 16.32
N ASN A 196 4.32 25.46 17.08
CA ASN A 196 3.24 25.72 18.04
C ASN A 196 2.12 26.62 17.49
N LEU A 197 1.79 26.43 16.20
CA LEU A 197 0.75 27.19 15.52
C LEU A 197 -0.63 26.55 15.77
N PRO A 198 -1.72 27.33 15.68
CA PRO A 198 -3.07 26.78 15.70
C PRO A 198 -3.21 25.70 14.63
N LYS A 199 -3.76 24.55 15.02
CA LYS A 199 -4.00 23.44 14.09
C LYS A 199 -5.11 23.82 13.11
N PRO A 200 -4.84 23.89 11.79
CA PRO A 200 -5.86 24.20 10.81
C PRO A 200 -6.93 23.09 10.79
N LYS A 201 -8.18 23.47 10.66
CA LYS A 201 -9.27 22.53 10.39
C LYS A 201 -9.15 22.01 8.97
N VAL A 202 -9.04 20.70 8.80
CA VAL A 202 -8.83 20.06 7.50
C VAL A 202 -10.06 19.21 7.16
N TYR A 203 -10.54 19.36 5.95
CA TYR A 203 -11.53 18.49 5.34
C TYR A 203 -10.90 17.75 4.16
N VAL A 204 -11.01 16.43 4.11
CA VAL A 204 -10.55 15.61 2.98
C VAL A 204 -11.74 14.87 2.41
N GLU A 205 -11.95 14.97 1.10
CA GLU A 205 -13.05 14.30 0.40
C GLU A 205 -12.52 13.50 -0.79
N PHE A 206 -13.08 12.31 -1.02
CA PHE A 206 -12.86 11.58 -2.26
C PHE A 206 -13.73 12.18 -3.37
N GLY A 207 -13.11 12.81 -4.35
CA GLY A 207 -13.82 13.58 -5.38
C GLY A 207 -14.49 12.77 -6.49
N ASN A 208 -14.75 11.47 -6.30
CA ASN A 208 -15.29 10.57 -7.33
C ASN A 208 -16.72 10.92 -7.77
N LYS A 209 -17.49 11.65 -6.97
CA LYS A 209 -18.83 12.12 -7.33
C LYS A 209 -18.84 13.48 -8.01
N GLY A 210 -17.69 14.16 -8.08
CA GLY A 210 -17.58 15.49 -8.65
C GLY A 210 -18.08 16.62 -7.74
N PRO A 211 -18.10 17.86 -8.24
CA PRO A 211 -18.41 19.04 -7.43
C PRO A 211 -19.88 19.17 -7.00
N ALA A 212 -20.80 18.56 -7.74
CA ALA A 212 -22.25 18.69 -7.46
C ALA A 212 -22.72 17.88 -6.25
N GLU A 213 -22.01 16.80 -5.90
CA GLU A 213 -22.42 15.89 -4.85
C GLU A 213 -21.27 15.64 -3.85
N HIS A 214 -21.58 15.58 -2.57
CA HIS A 214 -20.64 15.17 -1.55
C HIS A 214 -20.40 13.65 -1.62
N SER A 215 -19.15 13.25 -1.42
CA SER A 215 -18.76 11.85 -1.39
C SER A 215 -18.27 11.46 0.01
N VAL A 216 -17.53 10.36 0.09
CA VAL A 216 -16.95 9.88 1.34
C VAL A 216 -15.79 10.78 1.79
N THR A 217 -15.67 10.95 3.09
CA THR A 217 -14.52 11.55 3.77
C THR A 217 -13.74 10.49 4.54
N PHE A 218 -12.61 10.87 5.10
CA PHE A 218 -11.69 9.98 5.80
C PHE A 218 -11.59 10.40 7.27
N GLY A 219 -11.81 9.45 8.16
CA GLY A 219 -11.82 9.65 9.60
C GLY A 219 -10.43 9.51 10.23
N LYS A 220 -10.23 8.46 11.03
CA LYS A 220 -8.99 8.23 11.79
C LYS A 220 -7.92 7.44 11.02
N SER A 221 -8.17 7.06 9.78
CA SER A 221 -7.26 6.30 8.94
C SER A 221 -7.09 6.93 7.57
N MET A 222 -6.24 6.36 6.73
CA MET A 222 -5.97 6.82 5.37
C MET A 222 -5.64 8.32 5.33
N TRP A 223 -6.30 9.09 4.45
CA TRP A 223 -6.09 10.54 4.32
C TRP A 223 -6.38 11.33 5.60
N GLY A 224 -7.28 10.83 6.45
CA GLY A 224 -7.59 11.45 7.73
C GLY A 224 -6.43 11.37 8.71
N SER A 225 -5.75 10.21 8.81
CA SER A 225 -4.54 10.07 9.63
C SER A 225 -3.37 10.87 9.08
N MET A 226 -3.23 10.97 7.76
CA MET A 226 -2.20 11.83 7.14
C MET A 226 -2.41 13.30 7.49
N ALA A 227 -3.66 13.80 7.39
CA ALA A 227 -3.97 15.18 7.78
C ALA A 227 -3.57 15.46 9.24
N THR A 228 -3.84 14.49 10.14
CA THR A 228 -3.47 14.60 11.57
C THR A 228 -1.94 14.51 11.77
N LEU A 229 -1.27 13.63 11.04
CA LEU A 229 0.18 13.43 11.12
C LEU A 229 0.96 14.73 10.84
N VAL A 230 0.50 15.53 9.87
CA VAL A 230 1.10 16.81 9.49
C VAL A 230 0.57 18.00 10.30
N GLY A 231 -0.13 17.76 11.40
CA GLY A 231 -0.58 18.78 12.35
C GLY A 231 -1.95 19.39 12.07
N GLY A 232 -2.72 18.84 11.14
CA GLY A 232 -4.10 19.27 10.89
C GLY A 232 -5.08 18.74 11.93
N ASN A 233 -6.20 19.43 12.09
CA ASN A 233 -7.39 18.98 12.83
C ASN A 233 -8.42 18.46 11.82
N ASN A 234 -8.45 17.14 11.59
CA ASN A 234 -9.40 16.53 10.68
C ASN A 234 -10.83 16.63 11.24
N ILE A 235 -11.70 17.40 10.55
CA ILE A 235 -13.09 17.63 10.99
C ILE A 235 -13.97 16.38 10.99
N ALA A 236 -13.57 15.34 10.25
CA ALA A 236 -14.29 14.08 10.16
C ALA A 236 -13.92 13.07 11.25
N ALA A 237 -12.81 13.26 11.98
CA ALA A 237 -12.24 12.28 12.91
C ALA A 237 -13.19 11.88 14.06
N SER A 238 -14.12 12.77 14.47
CA SER A 238 -15.09 12.49 15.53
C SER A 238 -16.33 11.73 15.07
N SER A 239 -16.57 11.62 13.77
CA SER A 239 -17.82 11.06 13.20
C SER A 239 -17.61 9.94 12.21
N VAL A 240 -16.39 9.76 11.71
CA VAL A 240 -16.05 8.71 10.76
C VAL A 240 -14.85 7.96 11.31
N GLU A 241 -14.97 6.65 11.47
CA GLU A 241 -13.86 5.85 12.02
C GLU A 241 -12.82 5.57 10.94
N PHE A 242 -13.24 5.06 9.80
CA PHE A 242 -12.37 4.70 8.68
C PHE A 242 -12.57 5.66 7.51
N TYR A 243 -13.51 5.39 6.63
CA TYR A 243 -14.02 6.30 5.61
C TYR A 243 -15.54 6.12 5.48
N GLY A 244 -16.24 7.18 5.10
CA GLY A 244 -17.69 7.14 4.99
C GLY A 244 -18.29 8.50 4.68
N PRO A 245 -19.62 8.57 4.55
CA PRO A 245 -20.31 9.82 4.31
C PRO A 245 -20.21 10.76 5.51
N ILE A 246 -20.23 12.05 5.24
CA ILE A 246 -20.38 13.10 6.24
C ILE A 246 -21.54 14.01 5.84
N ASN A 247 -22.31 14.49 6.81
CA ASN A 247 -23.36 15.48 6.53
C ASN A 247 -22.72 16.77 6.00
N PRO A 248 -23.13 17.24 4.80
CA PRO A 248 -22.62 18.49 4.21
C PRO A 248 -22.74 19.71 5.11
N GLU A 249 -23.83 19.81 5.88
CA GLU A 249 -24.02 20.92 6.85
C GLU A 249 -22.95 20.91 7.94
N LYS A 250 -22.49 19.73 8.35
CA LYS A 250 -21.40 19.60 9.32
C LYS A 250 -20.09 20.15 8.75
N VAL A 251 -19.82 19.96 7.45
CA VAL A 251 -18.65 20.54 6.78
C VAL A 251 -18.75 22.07 6.77
N LEU A 252 -19.92 22.62 6.43
CA LEU A 252 -20.17 24.07 6.42
C LEU A 252 -20.04 24.68 7.82
N ALA A 253 -20.61 24.02 8.84
CA ALA A 253 -20.55 24.47 10.24
C ALA A 253 -19.13 24.42 10.80
N ALA A 254 -18.34 23.43 10.42
CA ALA A 254 -16.94 23.29 10.85
C ALA A 254 -16.04 24.39 10.28
N LYS A 255 -16.40 25.00 9.14
CA LYS A 255 -15.62 26.04 8.45
C LYS A 255 -14.16 25.64 8.28
N PRO A 256 -13.83 24.62 7.45
CA PRO A 256 -12.47 24.16 7.28
C PRO A 256 -11.56 25.26 6.75
N ASP A 257 -10.33 25.28 7.28
CA ASP A 257 -9.25 26.19 6.84
C ASP A 257 -8.52 25.66 5.61
N VAL A 258 -8.57 24.34 5.43
CA VAL A 258 -7.95 23.62 4.31
C VAL A 258 -8.92 22.54 3.82
N ILE A 259 -9.08 22.44 2.50
CA ILE A 259 -9.84 21.38 1.84
C ILE A 259 -8.92 20.64 0.87
N VAL A 260 -8.94 19.31 0.94
CA VAL A 260 -8.22 18.44 0.01
C VAL A 260 -9.23 17.53 -0.68
N ILE A 261 -9.31 17.62 -2.02
CA ILE A 261 -10.12 16.73 -2.85
C ILE A 261 -9.19 15.68 -3.43
N THR A 262 -9.40 14.43 -3.05
CA THR A 262 -8.60 13.33 -3.61
C THR A 262 -9.25 12.80 -4.87
N GLY A 263 -8.44 12.36 -5.84
CA GLY A 263 -8.92 11.84 -7.11
C GLY A 263 -7.95 10.89 -7.78
N ARG A 264 -8.44 10.10 -8.72
CA ARG A 264 -7.65 9.16 -9.52
C ARG A 264 -8.25 9.02 -10.91
N GLU A 265 -7.43 8.68 -11.89
CA GLU A 265 -7.80 8.59 -13.30
C GLU A 265 -8.92 7.59 -13.60
N THR A 266 -9.01 6.52 -12.82
CA THR A 266 -9.98 5.43 -13.05
C THR A 266 -11.43 5.83 -12.80
N GLU A 267 -11.66 6.88 -12.02
CA GLU A 267 -13.01 7.37 -11.72
C GLU A 267 -13.73 7.95 -12.95
N LEU A 268 -12.98 8.38 -13.99
CA LEU A 268 -13.58 8.86 -15.25
C LEU A 268 -14.51 7.85 -15.91
N LYS A 269 -14.22 6.56 -15.77
CA LYS A 269 -15.05 5.49 -16.34
C LYS A 269 -16.43 5.43 -15.69
N LYS A 270 -16.55 5.86 -14.44
CA LYS A 270 -17.78 5.78 -13.64
C LYS A 270 -18.52 7.12 -13.62
N ASN A 271 -17.77 8.22 -13.56
CA ASN A 271 -18.32 9.56 -13.47
C ASN A 271 -17.44 10.57 -14.23
N PRO A 272 -17.92 11.14 -15.37
CA PRO A 272 -17.16 12.13 -16.13
C PRO A 272 -16.93 13.45 -15.38
N ALA A 273 -17.67 13.73 -14.30
CA ALA A 273 -17.50 14.91 -13.46
C ALA A 273 -16.53 14.67 -12.27
N ALA A 274 -16.03 13.45 -12.07
CA ALA A 274 -15.14 13.12 -10.97
C ALA A 274 -13.88 13.99 -10.94
N MET A 275 -13.36 14.26 -9.74
CA MET A 275 -11.99 14.73 -9.59
C MET A 275 -11.03 13.65 -10.04
N VAL A 276 -10.18 13.94 -10.99
CA VAL A 276 -9.20 12.99 -11.51
C VAL A 276 -7.81 13.60 -11.55
N MET A 277 -6.85 12.77 -11.26
CA MET A 277 -5.42 13.03 -11.29
C MET A 277 -4.69 11.71 -11.57
N GLY A 278 -3.41 11.77 -11.85
CA GLY A 278 -2.57 10.59 -11.99
C GLY A 278 -2.21 10.30 -13.44
N TRP A 279 -2.09 9.03 -13.76
CA TRP A 279 -1.57 8.57 -15.05
C TRP A 279 -2.43 9.03 -16.23
N GLY A 280 -1.81 9.77 -17.16
CA GLY A 280 -2.49 10.22 -18.36
C GLY A 280 -3.45 11.41 -18.17
N ILE A 281 -3.52 11.99 -16.97
CA ILE A 281 -4.35 13.17 -16.70
C ILE A 281 -3.48 14.42 -16.77
N PRO A 282 -3.71 15.33 -17.76
CA PRO A 282 -3.00 16.59 -17.83
C PRO A 282 -3.26 17.45 -16.59
N LYS A 283 -2.24 18.17 -16.12
CA LYS A 283 -2.34 19.08 -14.97
C LYS A 283 -3.49 20.09 -15.14
N ALA A 284 -3.62 20.69 -16.31
CA ALA A 284 -4.68 21.65 -16.61
C ALA A 284 -6.10 21.07 -16.46
N GLU A 285 -6.29 19.79 -16.78
CA GLU A 285 -7.57 19.11 -16.59
C GLU A 285 -7.87 18.91 -15.10
N ALA A 286 -6.88 18.49 -14.32
CA ALA A 286 -7.03 18.36 -12.87
C ALA A 286 -7.34 19.70 -12.20
N GLU A 287 -6.66 20.79 -12.60
CA GLU A 287 -6.89 22.14 -12.08
C GLU A 287 -8.28 22.67 -12.43
N LYS A 288 -8.74 22.45 -13.67
CA LYS A 288 -10.09 22.81 -14.12
C LYS A 288 -11.16 22.11 -13.27
N ARG A 289 -10.99 20.81 -12.98
CA ARG A 289 -11.92 20.04 -12.16
C ARG A 289 -11.92 20.51 -10.73
N LEU A 290 -10.74 20.76 -10.15
CA LEU A 290 -10.62 21.29 -8.79
C LEU A 290 -11.33 22.64 -8.65
N ALA A 291 -11.20 23.53 -9.64
CA ALA A 291 -11.90 24.81 -9.65
C ALA A 291 -13.44 24.68 -9.61
N GLY A 292 -13.99 23.56 -10.10
CA GLY A 292 -15.40 23.22 -9.96
C GLY A 292 -15.84 23.06 -8.52
N PHE A 293 -15.01 22.42 -7.69
CA PHE A 293 -15.28 22.23 -6.26
C PHE A 293 -15.33 23.55 -5.49
N ALA A 294 -14.51 24.55 -5.87
CA ALA A 294 -14.58 25.88 -5.27
C ALA A 294 -15.97 26.55 -5.41
N LYS A 295 -16.71 26.16 -6.45
CA LYS A 295 -18.06 26.70 -6.76
C LYS A 295 -19.21 25.90 -6.13
N ARG A 296 -18.89 24.86 -5.33
CA ARG A 296 -19.91 24.03 -4.66
C ARG A 296 -20.81 24.91 -3.78
N ALA A 297 -22.11 24.61 -3.75
CA ALA A 297 -23.10 25.35 -2.96
C ALA A 297 -22.67 25.47 -1.50
N GLY A 298 -22.74 26.66 -0.93
CA GLY A 298 -22.33 26.97 0.44
C GLY A 298 -20.81 27.11 0.68
N TRP A 299 -19.95 26.76 -0.28
CA TRP A 299 -18.50 26.77 -0.06
C TRP A 299 -17.83 28.14 -0.24
N ALA A 300 -18.44 29.06 -0.98
CA ALA A 300 -17.86 30.38 -1.26
C ALA A 300 -17.40 31.16 0.00
N ASN A 301 -18.06 30.92 1.13
CA ASN A 301 -17.75 31.57 2.40
C ASN A 301 -16.81 30.79 3.33
N LEU A 302 -16.39 29.58 2.96
CA LEU A 302 -15.45 28.80 3.74
C LEU A 302 -14.05 29.45 3.75
N PRO A 303 -13.35 29.45 4.92
CA PRO A 303 -11.98 29.97 5.02
C PRO A 303 -11.03 29.35 3.98
N ALA A 304 -11.16 28.03 3.73
CA ALA A 304 -10.36 27.32 2.72
C ALA A 304 -10.50 27.93 1.32
N ILE A 305 -11.71 28.33 0.92
CA ILE A 305 -11.97 28.89 -0.42
C ILE A 305 -11.50 30.36 -0.47
N LYS A 306 -11.84 31.17 0.54
CA LYS A 306 -11.44 32.60 0.61
C LYS A 306 -9.92 32.78 0.62
N ASN A 307 -9.20 31.83 1.22
CA ASN A 307 -7.75 31.89 1.36
C ASN A 307 -6.98 31.04 0.32
N ASN A 308 -7.66 30.56 -0.74
CA ASN A 308 -7.07 29.71 -1.79
C ASN A 308 -6.38 28.45 -1.23
N ARG A 309 -6.98 27.82 -0.20
CA ARG A 309 -6.48 26.58 0.43
C ARG A 309 -7.32 25.37 0.05
N LEU A 310 -7.73 25.30 -1.21
CA LEU A 310 -8.35 24.13 -1.82
C LEU A 310 -7.29 23.42 -2.66
N TYR A 311 -7.01 22.19 -2.32
CA TYR A 311 -5.95 21.39 -2.95
C TYR A 311 -6.53 20.11 -3.54
N ALA A 312 -5.82 19.55 -4.51
CA ALA A 312 -6.07 18.21 -5.02
C ALA A 312 -4.92 17.27 -4.64
N ALA A 313 -5.24 16.01 -4.36
CA ALA A 313 -4.24 14.99 -4.09
C ALA A 313 -4.55 13.70 -4.85
N TYR A 314 -3.51 13.05 -5.39
CA TYR A 314 -3.66 11.78 -6.09
C TYR A 314 -4.03 10.66 -5.12
N HIS A 315 -5.14 9.99 -5.39
CA HIS A 315 -5.66 8.89 -4.58
C HIS A 315 -5.20 7.54 -5.19
N ALA A 316 -3.95 7.18 -5.01
CA ALA A 316 -3.46 5.88 -5.45
C ALA A 316 -4.14 4.72 -4.70
N HIS A 317 -4.31 3.58 -5.36
CA HIS A 317 -4.85 2.37 -4.72
C HIS A 317 -3.83 1.71 -3.78
N SER A 318 -2.58 1.60 -4.21
CA SER A 318 -1.46 1.19 -3.35
C SER A 318 -0.76 2.43 -2.82
N ARG A 319 -0.25 2.34 -1.62
CA ARG A 319 0.44 3.43 -0.93
C ARG A 319 1.76 2.95 -0.36
N PRO A 320 2.72 2.60 -1.24
CA PRO A 320 4.05 2.23 -0.79
C PRO A 320 4.69 3.38 -0.01
N LEU A 321 5.72 3.08 0.77
CA LEU A 321 6.47 4.09 1.53
C LEU A 321 6.93 5.28 0.68
N SER A 322 7.23 5.05 -0.60
CA SER A 322 7.61 6.09 -1.55
C SER A 322 6.51 7.10 -1.86
N ASP A 323 5.23 6.69 -1.78
CA ASP A 323 4.09 7.54 -2.11
C ASP A 323 3.51 8.27 -0.88
N SER A 324 3.88 7.84 0.32
CA SER A 324 3.39 8.40 1.58
C SER A 324 4.35 9.43 2.18
N THR A 325 5.47 9.72 1.53
CA THR A 325 6.36 10.80 1.92
C THR A 325 5.83 12.11 1.35
N PRO A 326 5.52 13.10 2.20
CA PRO A 326 5.17 14.45 1.74
C PRO A 326 6.34 15.15 1.06
#